data_cfd5fdc97b77a3501737567f1de3a32f
#
_entry.id   cfd5fdc97b77a3501737567f1de3a32f
#
_cell.length_a   1.000
_cell.length_b   1.000
_cell.length_c   1.000
_cell.angle_alpha   90.00
_cell.angle_beta   90.00
_cell.angle_gamma   90.00
#
_symmetry.space_group_name_H-M   'P 1'
#
loop_
_entity.id
_entity.type
_entity.pdbx_description
1 polymer ?
#
loop_
_entity_poly.entity_id
_entity_poly.type
_entity_poly.pdbx_seq_one_letter_code
_entity_poly.pdbx_strand_id
1 'polypeptide(L)'
;MADYSERIAASCKQLRLSSNLAERALSQEGETNQEYLCRLLENEIEYRRKTRIIKLQNSAGFPKRYAPEQFRTDEVDFPEGVSFDSLMDLDFHRQGKNIIMYGGTGTGKTMLSILVGIKACKEGIPVKFYRTAGLINLFTESHANGTLSILKKKLNSAQILILDEFGYVPYDRTGSQLLFDYLSEIHEQKEVILNTNLEFSQWVNVLYDQRMTTALIGRLTHHVELILFPGGNNRLRESSINVGISSNNTREVANG
;
A
#
# COMPACT_ATOMS: atom_id res chain seq x y z
N MET A 1 39.42 11.59 31.38
CA MET A 1 38.14 10.86 31.53
C MET A 1 38.05 9.88 30.37
N ALA A 2 37.83 8.61 30.63
CA ALA A 2 37.66 7.65 29.55
C ALA A 2 36.44 8.07 28.73
N ASP A 3 36.60 8.17 27.40
CA ASP A 3 35.49 8.53 26.51
C ASP A 3 34.50 7.36 26.42
N TYR A 4 33.51 7.38 27.29
CA TYR A 4 32.43 6.38 27.30
C TYR A 4 31.61 6.42 26.03
N SER A 5 31.61 7.54 25.31
CA SER A 5 30.85 7.71 24.08
C SER A 5 31.31 6.73 22.98
N GLU A 6 32.60 6.65 22.72
CA GLU A 6 33.17 5.71 21.74
C GLU A 6 32.92 4.24 22.13
N ARG A 7 33.06 3.93 23.45
CA ARG A 7 32.82 2.57 23.95
C ARG A 7 31.34 2.17 23.81
N ILE A 8 30.42 3.08 24.11
CA ILE A 8 28.99 2.87 23.95
C ILE A 8 28.66 2.67 22.44
N ALA A 9 29.19 3.52 21.56
CA ALA A 9 28.99 3.41 20.14
C ALA A 9 29.51 2.07 19.58
N ALA A 10 30.69 1.61 20.00
CA ALA A 10 31.24 0.31 19.63
C ALA A 10 30.33 -0.85 20.09
N SER A 11 29.88 -0.79 21.35
CA SER A 11 28.96 -1.79 21.93
C SER A 11 27.60 -1.80 21.20
N CYS A 12 27.05 -0.63 20.88
CA CYS A 12 25.82 -0.52 20.07
C CYS A 12 25.97 -1.20 18.72
N LYS A 13 27.09 -1.00 18.04
CA LYS A 13 27.36 -1.66 16.74
C LYS A 13 27.45 -3.18 16.89
N GLN A 14 28.15 -3.68 17.92
CA GLN A 14 28.27 -5.12 18.17
C GLN A 14 26.93 -5.76 18.52
N LEU A 15 26.09 -5.09 19.32
CA LEU A 15 24.75 -5.54 19.71
C LEU A 15 23.68 -5.23 18.64
N ARG A 16 24.06 -4.65 17.51
CA ARG A 16 23.16 -4.22 16.43
C ARG A 16 22.06 -3.26 16.93
N LEU A 17 22.39 -2.38 17.86
CA LEU A 17 21.53 -1.30 18.31
C LEU A 17 21.61 -0.11 17.34
N SER A 18 20.70 0.84 17.47
CA SER A 18 20.65 2.01 16.59
C SER A 18 21.91 2.85 16.72
N SER A 19 22.43 3.39 15.62
CA SER A 19 23.67 4.17 15.60
C SER A 19 23.61 5.43 16.48
N ASN A 20 22.44 6.01 16.65
CA ASN A 20 22.19 7.20 17.47
C ASN A 20 21.81 6.89 18.93
N LEU A 21 21.90 5.62 19.38
CA LEU A 21 21.57 5.27 20.76
C LEU A 21 22.55 5.94 21.75
N ALA A 22 23.82 6.07 21.38
CA ALA A 22 24.82 6.73 22.20
C ALA A 22 24.47 8.22 22.49
N GLU A 23 24.00 8.95 21.48
CA GLU A 23 23.52 10.33 21.60
C GLU A 23 22.26 10.43 22.47
N ARG A 24 21.31 9.53 22.27
CA ARG A 24 20.07 9.48 23.06
C ARG A 24 20.35 9.10 24.52
N ALA A 25 21.38 8.28 24.78
CA ALA A 25 21.80 7.94 26.12
C ALA A 25 22.29 9.17 26.91
N LEU A 26 22.92 10.13 26.24
CA LEU A 26 23.39 11.37 26.89
C LEU A 26 22.26 12.33 27.27
N SER A 27 21.14 12.27 26.58
CA SER A 27 19.95 13.11 26.82
C SER A 27 18.90 12.43 27.70
N GLN A 28 19.08 11.15 28.05
CA GLN A 28 18.13 10.39 28.86
C GLN A 28 18.42 10.66 30.36
N GLU A 29 17.36 10.93 31.11
CA GLU A 29 17.40 11.08 32.56
C GLU A 29 16.63 9.94 33.24
N GLY A 30 17.03 9.61 34.47
CA GLY A 30 16.37 8.67 35.36
C GLY A 30 16.85 8.87 36.80
N GLU A 31 15.93 8.74 37.77
CA GLU A 31 16.26 8.89 39.20
C GLU A 31 17.14 7.75 39.73
N THR A 32 17.03 6.59 39.10
CA THR A 32 17.86 5.40 39.39
C THR A 32 18.51 4.86 38.12
N ASN A 33 19.58 4.09 38.27
CA ASN A 33 20.24 3.42 37.15
C ASN A 33 19.30 2.43 36.45
N GLN A 34 18.38 1.79 37.18
CA GLN A 34 17.38 0.86 36.61
C GLN A 34 16.36 1.60 35.77
N GLU A 35 15.86 2.72 36.27
CA GLU A 35 14.92 3.57 35.54
C GLU A 35 15.55 4.16 34.27
N TYR A 36 16.76 4.68 34.37
CA TYR A 36 17.54 5.16 33.23
C TYR A 36 17.64 4.07 32.13
N LEU A 37 18.06 2.86 32.52
CA LEU A 37 18.21 1.75 31.55
C LEU A 37 16.89 1.34 30.95
N CYS A 38 15.82 1.25 31.74
CA CYS A 38 14.48 0.91 31.25
C CYS A 38 14.01 1.91 30.20
N ARG A 39 14.06 3.20 30.50
CA ARG A 39 13.68 4.28 29.57
C ARG A 39 14.54 4.29 28.30
N LEU A 40 15.85 4.04 28.43
CA LEU A 40 16.76 3.98 27.28
C LEU A 40 16.38 2.81 26.32
N LEU A 41 16.08 1.63 26.87
CA LEU A 41 15.67 0.48 26.09
C LEU A 41 14.28 0.65 25.45
N GLU A 42 13.33 1.23 26.17
CA GLU A 42 12.00 1.57 25.63
C GLU A 42 12.10 2.57 24.48
N ASN A 43 12.93 3.59 24.62
CA ASN A 43 13.21 4.55 23.55
C ASN A 43 13.88 3.90 22.34
N GLU A 44 14.73 2.89 22.54
CA GLU A 44 15.34 2.13 21.43
C GLU A 44 14.31 1.28 20.69
N ILE A 45 13.42 0.60 21.41
CA ILE A 45 12.32 -0.19 20.82
C ILE A 45 11.43 0.71 19.97
N GLU A 46 11.01 1.86 20.51
CA GLU A 46 10.15 2.79 19.79
C GLU A 46 10.84 3.41 18.56
N TYR A 47 12.12 3.77 18.68
CA TYR A 47 12.91 4.25 17.55
C TYR A 47 13.02 3.21 16.43
N ARG A 48 13.28 1.94 16.78
CA ARG A 48 13.31 0.84 15.81
C ARG A 48 11.98 0.61 15.16
N ARG A 49 10.87 0.65 15.93
CA ARG A 49 9.52 0.54 15.42
C ARG A 49 9.24 1.64 14.39
N LYS A 50 9.48 2.91 14.73
CA LYS A 50 9.30 4.05 13.80
C LYS A 50 10.15 3.92 12.55
N THR A 51 11.43 3.56 12.71
CA THR A 51 12.35 3.36 11.58
C THR A 51 11.89 2.23 10.66
N ARG A 52 11.39 1.11 11.22
CA ARG A 52 10.84 -0.01 10.46
C ARG A 52 9.62 0.43 9.66
N ILE A 53 8.68 1.15 10.27
CA ILE A 53 7.47 1.66 9.60
C ILE A 53 7.86 2.55 8.41
N ILE A 54 8.77 3.49 8.61
CA ILE A 54 9.25 4.37 7.53
C ILE A 54 9.87 3.56 6.39
N LYS A 55 10.70 2.57 6.70
CA LYS A 55 11.30 1.68 5.70
C LYS A 55 10.25 0.89 4.93
N LEU A 56 9.24 0.33 5.60
CA LEU A 56 8.14 -0.39 4.96
C LEU A 56 7.35 0.52 4.02
N GLN A 57 6.93 1.71 4.48
CA GLN A 57 6.20 2.67 3.66
C GLN A 57 7.01 3.15 2.44
N ASN A 58 8.30 3.41 2.60
CA ASN A 58 9.17 3.80 1.48
C ASN A 58 9.37 2.66 0.47
N SER A 59 9.43 1.42 0.95
CA SER A 59 9.61 0.24 0.10
C SER A 59 8.32 -0.20 -0.59
N ALA A 60 7.16 0.25 -0.11
CA ALA A 60 5.85 -0.12 -0.66
C ALA A 60 5.62 0.46 -2.07
N GLY A 61 6.18 1.63 -2.38
CA GLY A 61 6.05 2.26 -3.69
C GLY A 61 4.75 3.05 -3.87
N PHE A 62 4.14 3.53 -2.79
CA PHE A 62 2.93 4.37 -2.87
C PHE A 62 3.20 5.66 -3.66
N PRO A 63 2.37 6.00 -4.67
CA PRO A 63 2.57 7.20 -5.50
C PRO A 63 2.27 8.50 -4.73
N LYS A 64 1.41 8.41 -3.72
CA LYS A 64 1.00 9.53 -2.86
C LYS A 64 0.68 9.00 -1.46
N ARG A 65 0.77 9.86 -0.45
CA ARG A 65 0.30 9.56 0.90
C ARG A 65 -1.01 10.30 1.14
N TYR A 66 -1.93 9.66 1.81
CA TYR A 66 -3.22 10.21 2.19
C TYR A 66 -3.40 10.11 3.70
N ALA A 67 -4.23 10.99 4.26
CA ALA A 67 -4.72 10.90 5.62
C ALA A 67 -6.13 10.29 5.61
N PRO A 68 -6.50 9.44 6.59
CA PRO A 68 -7.82 8.79 6.65
C PRO A 68 -8.99 9.77 6.57
N GLU A 69 -8.84 10.96 7.17
CA GLU A 69 -9.86 12.02 7.21
C GLU A 69 -10.19 12.60 5.84
N GLN A 70 -9.35 12.35 4.85
CA GLN A 70 -9.56 12.78 3.46
C GLN A 70 -10.49 11.84 2.69
N PHE A 71 -10.74 10.63 3.22
CA PHE A 71 -11.54 9.62 2.55
C PHE A 71 -13.02 9.76 2.90
N ARG A 72 -13.88 9.72 1.88
CA ARG A 72 -15.33 9.81 2.04
C ARG A 72 -15.94 8.44 1.94
N THR A 73 -16.55 7.98 3.01
CA THR A 73 -17.17 6.65 3.11
C THR A 73 -18.60 6.62 2.58
N ASP A 74 -19.26 7.77 2.50
CA ASP A 74 -20.65 7.93 2.06
C ASP A 74 -20.88 7.62 0.57
N GLU A 75 -19.80 7.52 -0.22
CA GLU A 75 -19.84 7.20 -1.65
C GLU A 75 -19.34 5.76 -1.94
N VAL A 76 -19.25 4.90 -0.94
CA VAL A 76 -18.71 3.55 -1.05
C VAL A 76 -19.69 2.52 -0.52
N ASP A 77 -20.01 1.52 -1.32
CA ASP A 77 -20.85 0.38 -0.90
C ASP A 77 -19.95 -0.74 -0.39
N PHE A 78 -19.93 -0.91 0.92
CA PHE A 78 -19.23 -2.00 1.59
C PHE A 78 -20.13 -3.24 1.65
N PRO A 79 -19.59 -4.46 1.43
CA PRO A 79 -20.36 -5.68 1.63
C PRO A 79 -20.70 -5.89 3.11
N GLU A 80 -21.65 -6.80 3.38
CA GLU A 80 -22.08 -7.12 4.73
C GLU A 80 -20.89 -7.51 5.62
N GLY A 81 -20.81 -6.93 6.81
CA GLY A 81 -19.74 -7.16 7.78
C GLY A 81 -18.43 -6.42 7.49
N VAL A 82 -18.35 -5.65 6.40
CA VAL A 82 -17.18 -4.82 6.06
C VAL A 82 -17.50 -3.34 6.25
N SER A 83 -16.56 -2.61 6.80
CA SER A 83 -16.63 -1.15 6.96
C SER A 83 -15.25 -0.53 6.73
N PHE A 84 -15.20 0.79 6.65
CA PHE A 84 -13.92 1.52 6.61
C PHE A 84 -13.07 1.18 7.84
N ASP A 85 -13.68 1.12 9.03
CA ASP A 85 -12.97 0.82 10.28
C ASP A 85 -12.43 -0.61 10.27
N SER A 86 -13.21 -1.62 9.83
CA SER A 86 -12.72 -3.00 9.73
C SER A 86 -11.56 -3.17 8.73
N LEU A 87 -11.55 -2.35 7.65
CA LEU A 87 -10.41 -2.30 6.73
C LEU A 87 -9.18 -1.66 7.39
N MET A 88 -9.39 -0.58 8.16
CA MET A 88 -8.31 0.05 8.93
C MET A 88 -7.80 -0.85 10.06
N ASP A 89 -8.64 -1.72 10.60
CA ASP A 89 -8.24 -2.75 11.56
C ASP A 89 -7.57 -3.97 10.91
N LEU A 90 -7.52 -4.01 9.57
CA LEU A 90 -6.92 -5.08 8.77
C LEU A 90 -7.59 -6.46 8.97
N ASP A 91 -8.91 -6.48 9.18
CA ASP A 91 -9.68 -7.70 9.37
C ASP A 91 -9.54 -8.67 8.19
N PHE A 92 -9.55 -8.14 6.97
CA PHE A 92 -9.35 -8.93 5.76
C PHE A 92 -8.02 -9.70 5.77
N HIS A 93 -6.94 -9.10 6.28
CA HIS A 93 -5.63 -9.73 6.40
C HIS A 93 -5.64 -10.85 7.44
N ARG A 94 -6.29 -10.62 8.60
CA ARG A 94 -6.46 -11.66 9.62
C ARG A 94 -7.28 -12.86 9.12
N GLN A 95 -8.19 -12.61 8.18
CA GLN A 95 -9.06 -13.63 7.58
C GLN A 95 -8.50 -14.25 6.29
N GLY A 96 -7.34 -13.80 5.81
CA GLY A 96 -6.75 -14.26 4.54
C GLY A 96 -7.59 -13.92 3.32
N LYS A 97 -8.30 -12.79 3.33
CA LYS A 97 -9.20 -12.36 2.24
C LYS A 97 -8.53 -11.37 1.30
N ASN A 98 -8.79 -11.52 0.01
CA ASN A 98 -8.49 -10.50 -0.97
C ASN A 98 -9.49 -9.33 -0.88
N ILE A 99 -9.12 -8.19 -1.45
CA ILE A 99 -10.03 -7.05 -1.66
C ILE A 99 -10.07 -6.73 -3.14
N ILE A 100 -11.28 -6.65 -3.71
CA ILE A 100 -11.48 -6.12 -5.06
C ILE A 100 -12.32 -4.86 -4.95
N MET A 101 -11.78 -3.74 -5.43
CA MET A 101 -12.45 -2.45 -5.50
C MET A 101 -12.87 -2.18 -6.94
N TYR A 102 -14.17 -2.10 -7.17
CA TYR A 102 -14.75 -1.89 -8.49
C TYR A 102 -15.50 -0.55 -8.56
N GLY A 103 -15.34 0.15 -9.67
CA GLY A 103 -16.08 1.39 -9.94
C GLY A 103 -15.37 2.34 -10.89
N GLY A 104 -16.00 3.47 -11.20
CA GLY A 104 -15.53 4.47 -12.15
C GLY A 104 -14.18 5.09 -11.80
N THR A 105 -13.59 5.80 -12.76
CA THR A 105 -12.32 6.53 -12.54
C THR A 105 -12.55 7.72 -11.60
N GLY A 106 -11.61 7.92 -10.67
CA GLY A 106 -11.64 9.09 -9.75
C GLY A 106 -12.60 8.93 -8.55
N THR A 107 -13.14 7.74 -8.30
CA THR A 107 -14.10 7.47 -7.20
C THR A 107 -13.45 7.21 -5.84
N GLY A 108 -12.12 7.12 -5.73
CA GLY A 108 -11.43 6.95 -4.45
C GLY A 108 -10.79 5.57 -4.21
N LYS A 109 -10.92 4.58 -5.13
CA LYS A 109 -10.35 3.22 -4.99
C LYS A 109 -8.85 3.24 -4.64
N THR A 110 -8.05 3.93 -5.45
CA THR A 110 -6.61 4.07 -5.22
C THR A 110 -6.30 4.69 -3.86
N MET A 111 -7.09 5.66 -3.42
CA MET A 111 -6.92 6.29 -2.12
C MET A 111 -7.17 5.30 -0.99
N LEU A 112 -8.28 4.54 -1.04
CA LEU A 112 -8.60 3.54 -0.01
C LEU A 112 -7.53 2.45 0.04
N SER A 113 -7.09 1.90 -1.10
CA SER A 113 -6.05 0.88 -1.13
C SER A 113 -4.70 1.37 -0.57
N ILE A 114 -4.35 2.65 -0.79
CA ILE A 114 -3.15 3.26 -0.19
C ILE A 114 -3.32 3.46 1.31
N LEU A 115 -4.49 3.91 1.79
CA LEU A 115 -4.77 4.06 3.23
C LEU A 115 -4.64 2.73 3.97
N VAL A 116 -5.24 1.67 3.44
CA VAL A 116 -5.10 0.30 3.96
C VAL A 116 -3.63 -0.15 3.95
N GLY A 117 -2.92 0.09 2.85
CA GLY A 117 -1.50 -0.24 2.73
C GLY A 117 -0.61 0.51 3.73
N ILE A 118 -0.88 1.81 3.96
CA ILE A 118 -0.17 2.62 4.97
C ILE A 118 -0.44 2.08 6.38
N LYS A 119 -1.71 1.72 6.68
CA LYS A 119 -2.08 1.12 7.97
C LYS A 119 -1.36 -0.22 8.17
N ALA A 120 -1.34 -1.09 7.16
CA ALA A 120 -0.60 -2.35 7.20
C ALA A 120 0.90 -2.12 7.51
N CYS A 121 1.54 -1.15 6.85
CA CYS A 121 2.93 -0.80 7.15
C CYS A 121 3.12 -0.33 8.60
N LYS A 122 2.15 0.41 9.18
CA LYS A 122 2.19 0.84 10.60
C LYS A 122 2.13 -0.34 11.57
N GLU A 123 1.42 -1.40 11.19
CA GLU A 123 1.36 -2.67 11.95
C GLU A 123 2.55 -3.61 11.64
N GLY A 124 3.52 -3.15 10.83
CA GLY A 124 4.72 -3.90 10.51
C GLY A 124 4.54 -4.93 9.39
N ILE A 125 3.43 -4.90 8.67
CA ILE A 125 3.10 -5.78 7.54
C ILE A 125 3.70 -5.18 6.26
N PRO A 126 4.58 -5.90 5.54
CA PRO A 126 5.16 -5.43 4.29
C PRO A 126 4.12 -5.39 3.16
N VAL A 127 4.08 -4.26 2.45
CA VAL A 127 3.17 -4.03 1.31
C VAL A 127 3.98 -3.70 0.07
N LYS A 128 3.47 -4.09 -1.11
CA LYS A 128 3.93 -3.60 -2.41
C LYS A 128 2.76 -3.05 -3.19
N PHE A 129 2.93 -1.85 -3.73
CA PHE A 129 1.98 -1.17 -4.59
C PHE A 129 2.53 -1.09 -6.01
N TYR A 130 1.74 -1.50 -6.99
CA TYR A 130 2.05 -1.35 -8.40
C TYR A 130 0.81 -0.88 -9.18
N ARG A 131 1.01 -0.01 -10.15
CA ARG A 131 0.09 0.05 -11.28
C ARG A 131 0.26 -1.21 -12.09
N THR A 132 -0.83 -1.86 -12.43
CA THR A 132 -0.78 -3.20 -13.06
C THR A 132 0.01 -3.21 -14.35
N ALA A 133 -0.18 -2.21 -15.23
CA ALA A 133 0.59 -2.09 -16.46
C ALA A 133 2.10 -1.97 -16.19
N GLY A 134 2.50 -1.20 -15.17
CA GLY A 134 3.92 -1.07 -14.79
C GLY A 134 4.50 -2.38 -14.27
N LEU A 135 3.75 -3.17 -13.51
CA LEU A 135 4.20 -4.49 -13.05
C LEU A 135 4.36 -5.47 -14.22
N ILE A 136 3.43 -5.45 -15.18
CA ILE A 136 3.50 -6.28 -16.38
C ILE A 136 4.75 -5.97 -17.20
N ASN A 137 5.05 -4.69 -17.41
CA ASN A 137 6.28 -4.29 -18.10
C ASN A 137 7.53 -4.81 -17.36
N LEU A 138 7.55 -4.71 -16.02
CA LEU A 138 8.65 -5.27 -15.22
C LEU A 138 8.76 -6.81 -15.37
N PHE A 139 7.64 -7.53 -15.45
CA PHE A 139 7.65 -8.97 -15.71
C PHE A 139 8.23 -9.28 -17.08
N THR A 140 7.76 -8.60 -18.14
CA THR A 140 8.24 -8.80 -19.52
C THR A 140 9.74 -8.50 -19.64
N GLU A 141 10.20 -7.36 -19.10
CA GLU A 141 11.61 -6.98 -19.09
C GLU A 141 12.47 -7.98 -18.29
N SER A 142 12.00 -8.36 -17.10
CA SER A 142 12.74 -9.30 -16.25
C SER A 142 12.81 -10.70 -16.87
N HIS A 143 11.77 -11.12 -17.59
CA HIS A 143 11.76 -12.37 -18.34
C HIS A 143 12.78 -12.33 -19.49
N ALA A 144 12.77 -11.28 -20.29
CA ALA A 144 13.71 -11.09 -21.39
C ALA A 144 15.19 -11.04 -20.91
N ASN A 145 15.43 -10.47 -19.73
CA ASN A 145 16.76 -10.32 -19.14
C ASN A 145 17.19 -11.51 -18.26
N GLY A 146 16.37 -12.56 -18.10
CA GLY A 146 16.66 -13.70 -17.22
C GLY A 146 16.66 -13.36 -15.73
N THR A 147 16.05 -12.24 -15.29
CA THR A 147 16.04 -11.77 -13.90
C THR A 147 14.68 -11.92 -13.21
N LEU A 148 13.77 -12.71 -13.79
CA LEU A 148 12.41 -12.92 -13.28
C LEU A 148 12.39 -13.43 -11.83
N SER A 149 13.32 -14.30 -11.46
CA SER A 149 13.43 -14.82 -10.09
C SER A 149 13.77 -13.71 -9.07
N ILE A 150 14.56 -12.71 -9.47
CA ILE A 150 14.91 -11.56 -8.62
C ILE A 150 13.67 -10.69 -8.41
N LEU A 151 12.89 -10.42 -9.48
CA LEU A 151 11.64 -9.68 -9.38
C LEU A 151 10.64 -10.41 -8.47
N LYS A 152 10.41 -11.71 -8.69
CA LYS A 152 9.54 -12.54 -7.85
C LYS A 152 9.97 -12.53 -6.39
N LYS A 153 11.27 -12.66 -6.08
CA LYS A 153 11.80 -12.54 -4.72
C LYS A 153 11.48 -11.18 -4.08
N LYS A 154 11.61 -10.09 -4.85
CA LYS A 154 11.24 -8.74 -4.39
C LYS A 154 9.74 -8.62 -4.10
N LEU A 155 8.88 -9.15 -4.96
CA LEU A 155 7.43 -9.16 -4.76
C LEU A 155 7.05 -10.06 -3.58
N ASN A 156 7.70 -11.21 -3.43
CA ASN A 156 7.45 -12.17 -2.36
C ASN A 156 7.88 -11.69 -0.97
N SER A 157 8.65 -10.61 -0.88
CA SER A 157 8.94 -9.95 0.41
C SER A 157 7.74 -9.22 1.01
N ALA A 158 6.66 -8.99 0.24
CA ALA A 158 5.42 -8.41 0.73
C ALA A 158 4.43 -9.48 1.17
N GLN A 159 3.60 -9.15 2.15
CA GLN A 159 2.42 -9.94 2.55
C GLN A 159 1.17 -9.46 1.82
N ILE A 160 1.07 -8.16 1.52
CA ILE A 160 -0.05 -7.58 0.78
C ILE A 160 0.48 -7.00 -0.54
N LEU A 161 -0.15 -7.40 -1.66
CA LEU A 161 0.11 -6.84 -2.98
C LEU A 161 -1.06 -5.97 -3.42
N ILE A 162 -0.79 -4.70 -3.70
CA ILE A 162 -1.79 -3.76 -4.25
C ILE A 162 -1.55 -3.62 -5.74
N LEU A 163 -2.58 -3.97 -6.53
CA LEU A 163 -2.63 -3.83 -7.98
C LEU A 163 -3.63 -2.74 -8.36
N ASP A 164 -3.14 -1.59 -8.73
CA ASP A 164 -3.97 -0.45 -9.14
C ASP A 164 -4.15 -0.40 -10.66
N GLU A 165 -5.26 0.17 -11.10
CA GLU A 165 -5.59 0.35 -12.53
C GLU A 165 -5.61 -0.97 -13.31
N PHE A 166 -6.09 -2.08 -12.70
CA PHE A 166 -6.20 -3.35 -13.40
C PHE A 166 -7.17 -3.26 -14.58
N GLY A 167 -6.67 -3.60 -15.77
CA GLY A 167 -7.47 -3.61 -17.00
C GLY A 167 -7.66 -2.23 -17.65
N TYR A 168 -7.01 -1.17 -17.18
CA TYR A 168 -7.16 0.16 -17.75
C TYR A 168 -6.64 0.26 -19.20
N VAL A 169 -5.62 -0.51 -19.52
CA VAL A 169 -5.07 -0.65 -20.87
C VAL A 169 -4.90 -2.14 -21.19
N PRO A 170 -5.05 -2.57 -22.47
CA PRO A 170 -4.71 -3.91 -22.87
C PRO A 170 -3.23 -4.20 -22.62
N TYR A 171 -2.93 -5.41 -22.18
CA TYR A 171 -1.56 -5.86 -21.92
C TYR A 171 -1.04 -6.66 -23.12
N ASP A 172 0.27 -6.90 -23.21
CA ASP A 172 0.80 -7.89 -24.14
C ASP A 172 0.55 -9.33 -23.63
N ARG A 173 0.55 -10.30 -24.54
CA ARG A 173 0.26 -11.71 -24.17
C ARG A 173 1.26 -12.29 -23.19
N THR A 174 2.54 -12.01 -23.38
CA THR A 174 3.62 -12.52 -22.51
C THR A 174 3.48 -11.96 -21.11
N GLY A 175 3.28 -10.64 -20.99
CA GLY A 175 3.09 -9.98 -19.72
C GLY A 175 1.83 -10.43 -18.99
N SER A 176 0.72 -10.64 -19.72
CA SER A 176 -0.52 -11.20 -19.17
C SER A 176 -0.31 -12.60 -18.60
N GLN A 177 0.41 -13.47 -19.33
CA GLN A 177 0.72 -14.81 -18.85
C GLN A 177 1.60 -14.77 -17.59
N LEU A 178 2.64 -13.95 -17.57
CA LEU A 178 3.55 -13.82 -16.42
C LEU A 178 2.83 -13.27 -15.18
N LEU A 179 1.91 -12.32 -15.35
CA LEU A 179 1.06 -11.84 -14.27
C LEU A 179 0.16 -12.93 -13.73
N PHE A 180 -0.52 -13.67 -14.62
CA PHE A 180 -1.39 -14.80 -14.25
C PHE A 180 -0.61 -15.87 -13.49
N ASP A 181 0.55 -16.28 -13.99
CA ASP A 181 1.40 -17.28 -13.35
C ASP A 181 1.81 -16.82 -11.95
N TYR A 182 2.20 -15.55 -11.81
CA TYR A 182 2.56 -14.98 -10.52
C TYR A 182 1.39 -14.92 -9.54
N LEU A 183 0.22 -14.41 -9.98
CA LEU A 183 -0.97 -14.35 -9.13
C LEU A 183 -1.47 -15.74 -8.74
N SER A 184 -1.28 -16.73 -9.62
CA SER A 184 -1.59 -18.13 -9.32
C SER A 184 -0.63 -18.74 -8.29
N GLU A 185 0.66 -18.38 -8.36
CA GLU A 185 1.68 -18.82 -7.41
C GLU A 185 1.43 -18.29 -6.00
N ILE A 186 1.00 -17.04 -5.87
CA ILE A 186 0.80 -16.39 -4.57
C ILE A 186 -0.61 -16.60 -3.99
N HIS A 187 -1.50 -17.27 -4.71
CA HIS A 187 -2.86 -17.58 -4.24
C HIS A 187 -2.81 -18.29 -2.89
N GLU A 188 -3.61 -17.85 -1.93
CA GLU A 188 -3.66 -18.34 -0.55
C GLU A 188 -2.36 -18.14 0.28
N GLN A 189 -1.34 -17.50 -0.28
CA GLN A 189 -0.09 -17.22 0.43
C GLN A 189 0.02 -15.76 0.89
N LYS A 190 -0.68 -14.86 0.21
CA LYS A 190 -0.74 -13.45 0.53
C LYS A 190 -2.01 -12.80 -0.05
N GLU A 191 -2.40 -11.70 0.52
CA GLU A 191 -3.58 -10.98 0.09
C GLU A 191 -3.27 -10.05 -1.08
N VAL A 192 -4.23 -9.98 -2.01
CA VAL A 192 -4.22 -9.06 -3.14
C VAL A 192 -5.33 -8.03 -2.95
N ILE A 193 -4.97 -6.75 -3.02
CA ILE A 193 -5.90 -5.63 -3.14
C ILE A 193 -5.87 -5.18 -4.59
N LEU A 194 -6.98 -5.33 -5.31
CA LEU A 194 -7.07 -5.06 -6.74
C LEU A 194 -8.09 -3.96 -7.03
N ASN A 195 -7.64 -2.89 -7.70
CA ASN A 195 -8.50 -1.79 -8.13
C ASN A 195 -8.77 -1.90 -9.63
N THR A 196 -10.04 -1.93 -10.01
CA THR A 196 -10.47 -2.03 -11.40
C THR A 196 -11.68 -1.16 -11.70
N ASN A 197 -11.82 -0.75 -12.94
CA ASN A 197 -13.04 -0.15 -13.50
C ASN A 197 -13.75 -1.09 -14.49
N LEU A 198 -13.22 -2.31 -14.66
CA LEU A 198 -13.79 -3.31 -15.56
C LEU A 198 -14.62 -4.34 -14.79
N GLU A 199 -15.77 -4.68 -15.33
CA GLU A 199 -16.51 -5.87 -14.89
C GLU A 199 -15.72 -7.14 -15.18
N PHE A 200 -15.92 -8.19 -14.39
CA PHE A 200 -15.23 -9.47 -14.56
C PHE A 200 -15.37 -10.05 -15.97
N SER A 201 -16.54 -9.87 -16.60
CA SER A 201 -16.81 -10.27 -17.97
C SER A 201 -15.89 -9.65 -19.01
N GLN A 202 -15.36 -8.47 -18.71
CA GLN A 202 -14.47 -7.72 -19.60
C GLN A 202 -12.98 -8.06 -19.42
N TRP A 203 -12.61 -8.80 -18.36
CA TRP A 203 -11.22 -9.14 -18.08
C TRP A 203 -10.57 -10.00 -19.16
N VAL A 204 -11.39 -10.77 -19.91
CA VAL A 204 -10.90 -11.54 -21.07
C VAL A 204 -10.29 -10.66 -22.15
N ASN A 205 -10.78 -9.45 -22.33
CA ASN A 205 -10.26 -8.50 -23.32
C ASN A 205 -8.86 -7.97 -22.96
N VAL A 206 -8.49 -8.09 -21.68
CA VAL A 206 -7.22 -7.61 -21.14
C VAL A 206 -6.21 -8.75 -21.04
N LEU A 207 -6.68 -9.96 -20.71
CA LEU A 207 -5.84 -11.14 -20.49
C LEU A 207 -5.72 -12.05 -21.72
N TYR A 208 -6.51 -11.79 -22.76
CA TYR A 208 -6.51 -12.47 -24.07
C TYR A 208 -6.80 -13.97 -24.07
N ASP A 209 -7.07 -14.58 -22.94
CA ASP A 209 -7.38 -16.01 -22.83
C ASP A 209 -8.54 -16.23 -21.86
N GLN A 210 -9.62 -16.84 -22.37
CA GLN A 210 -10.85 -17.09 -21.61
C GLN A 210 -10.62 -18.05 -20.43
N ARG A 211 -9.82 -19.11 -20.63
CA ARG A 211 -9.59 -20.12 -19.59
C ARG A 211 -8.72 -19.53 -18.48
N MET A 212 -7.68 -18.82 -18.85
CA MET A 212 -6.79 -18.10 -17.93
C MET A 212 -7.57 -17.06 -17.13
N THR A 213 -8.43 -16.27 -17.80
CA THR A 213 -9.28 -15.26 -17.16
C THR A 213 -10.22 -15.88 -16.13
N THR A 214 -10.94 -16.95 -16.52
CA THR A 214 -11.87 -17.66 -15.62
C THR A 214 -11.13 -18.22 -14.40
N ALA A 215 -9.96 -18.82 -14.60
CA ALA A 215 -9.15 -19.36 -13.51
C ALA A 215 -8.63 -18.27 -12.57
N LEU A 216 -8.21 -17.11 -13.11
CA LEU A 216 -7.76 -15.98 -12.30
C LEU A 216 -8.89 -15.38 -11.46
N ILE A 217 -10.05 -15.14 -12.08
CA ILE A 217 -11.24 -14.66 -11.37
C ILE A 217 -11.58 -15.63 -10.24
N GLY A 218 -11.67 -16.94 -10.51
CA GLY A 218 -11.96 -17.94 -9.48
C GLY A 218 -11.01 -17.89 -8.29
N ARG A 219 -9.70 -17.73 -8.54
CA ARG A 219 -8.70 -17.62 -7.47
C ARG A 219 -8.82 -16.32 -6.67
N LEU A 220 -8.98 -15.19 -7.36
CA LEU A 220 -9.06 -13.88 -6.67
C LEU A 220 -10.36 -13.73 -5.89
N THR A 221 -11.46 -14.39 -6.34
CA THR A 221 -12.79 -14.27 -5.71
C THR A 221 -13.09 -15.39 -4.71
N HIS A 222 -12.22 -16.37 -4.54
CA HIS A 222 -12.45 -17.51 -3.61
C HIS A 222 -12.65 -17.03 -2.17
N HIS A 223 -11.83 -16.08 -1.70
CA HIS A 223 -11.96 -15.39 -0.43
C HIS A 223 -11.78 -13.89 -0.67
N VAL A 224 -12.87 -13.17 -0.90
CA VAL A 224 -12.81 -11.75 -1.34
C VAL A 224 -13.82 -10.88 -0.62
N GLU A 225 -13.41 -9.66 -0.33
CA GLU A 225 -14.29 -8.53 -0.03
C GLU A 225 -14.43 -7.68 -1.30
N LEU A 226 -15.62 -7.67 -1.89
CA LEU A 226 -15.92 -6.86 -3.07
C LEU A 226 -16.52 -5.52 -2.62
N ILE A 227 -15.77 -4.45 -2.84
CA ILE A 227 -16.15 -3.08 -2.46
C ILE A 227 -16.51 -2.30 -3.71
N LEU A 228 -17.72 -1.74 -3.73
CA LEU A 228 -18.22 -1.01 -4.89
C LEU A 228 -18.10 0.50 -4.69
N PHE A 229 -17.74 1.19 -5.76
CA PHE A 229 -17.61 2.64 -5.82
C PHE A 229 -18.57 3.20 -6.87
N PRO A 230 -19.89 3.31 -6.55
CA PRO A 230 -20.91 3.78 -7.48
C PRO A 230 -20.84 5.28 -7.75
N GLY A 231 -20.06 6.02 -6.95
CA GLY A 231 -19.97 7.49 -6.99
C GLY A 231 -19.40 8.03 -8.30
N GLY A 232 -19.65 9.33 -8.55
CA GLY A 232 -19.08 10.05 -9.68
C GLY A 232 -17.59 10.41 -9.49
N ASN A 233 -16.98 10.98 -10.51
CA ASN A 233 -15.56 11.35 -10.50
C ASN A 233 -15.29 12.53 -9.53
N ASN A 234 -14.77 12.23 -8.35
CA ASN A 234 -14.47 13.21 -7.30
C ASN A 234 -13.39 14.22 -7.74
N ARG A 235 -12.46 13.83 -8.63
CA ARG A 235 -11.46 14.75 -9.17
C ARG A 235 -12.08 15.86 -10.01
N LEU A 236 -13.16 15.56 -10.77
CA LEU A 236 -13.88 16.58 -11.52
C LEU A 236 -14.69 17.50 -10.62
N ARG A 237 -15.28 16.97 -9.54
CA ARG A 237 -16.00 17.80 -8.54
C ARG A 237 -15.05 18.78 -7.84
N GLU A 238 -13.89 18.33 -7.39
CA GLU A 238 -12.87 19.20 -6.78
C GLU A 238 -12.36 20.28 -7.76
N SER A 239 -12.15 19.92 -9.03
CA SER A 239 -11.74 20.87 -10.07
C SER A 239 -12.82 21.92 -10.34
N SER A 240 -14.09 21.53 -10.36
CA SER A 240 -15.22 22.44 -10.59
C SER A 240 -15.43 23.43 -9.45
N ILE A 241 -15.19 22.99 -8.20
CA ILE A 241 -15.22 23.87 -7.02
C ILE A 241 -14.09 24.91 -7.11
N ASN A 242 -12.88 24.51 -7.49
CA ASN A 242 -11.75 25.44 -7.61
C ASN A 242 -11.96 26.48 -8.73
N VAL A 243 -12.57 26.10 -9.86
CA VAL A 243 -12.92 27.04 -10.95
C VAL A 243 -14.02 28.01 -10.52
N GLY A 244 -15.00 27.54 -9.72
CA GLY A 244 -16.08 28.38 -9.17
C GLY A 244 -15.57 29.44 -8.19
N ILE A 245 -14.58 29.15 -7.37
CA ILE A 245 -13.97 30.09 -6.42
C ILE A 245 -13.16 31.17 -7.17
N SER A 246 -12.43 30.81 -8.25
CA SER A 246 -11.70 31.78 -9.07
C SER A 246 -12.59 32.77 -9.81
N SER A 247 -13.79 32.34 -10.27
CA SER A 247 -14.72 33.19 -10.99
C SER A 247 -15.48 34.18 -10.10
N ASN A 248 -15.65 33.87 -8.80
CA ASN A 248 -16.29 34.78 -7.86
C ASN A 248 -15.34 35.91 -7.37
N ASN A 249 -14.04 35.62 -7.22
CA ASN A 249 -13.07 36.65 -6.82
C ASN A 249 -12.76 37.68 -7.92
N THR A 250 -13.07 37.41 -9.19
CA THR A 250 -12.85 38.34 -10.32
C THR A 250 -14.04 39.31 -10.52
N ARG A 251 -15.20 39.03 -9.94
CA ARG A 251 -16.39 39.89 -10.05
C ARG A 251 -16.50 40.97 -8.98
N GLU A 252 -15.80 40.84 -7.85
CA GLU A 252 -15.81 41.89 -6.80
C GLU A 252 -14.80 43.02 -7.01
N VAL A 253 -13.85 42.88 -7.94
CA VAL A 253 -12.83 43.93 -8.23
C VAL A 253 -13.23 44.84 -9.39
N ALA A 254 -14.33 44.55 -10.11
CA ALA A 254 -14.75 45.34 -11.29
C ALA A 254 -15.88 46.36 -11.02
N ASN A 255 -16.32 46.52 -9.74
CA ASN A 255 -17.38 47.47 -9.35
C ASN A 255 -16.98 48.34 -8.13
N GLY A 256 -15.72 48.78 -8.09
CA GLY A 256 -15.24 49.76 -7.12
C GLY A 256 -14.60 50.95 -7.83
#